data_ba3f7d6d9ee719420ae719b60e4d6e77
#
_entry.id   ba3f7d6d9ee719420ae719b60e4d6e77
#
_cell.length_a   1.000
_cell.length_b   1.000
_cell.length_c   1.000
_cell.angle_alpha   90.00
_cell.angle_beta   90.00
_cell.angle_gamma   90.00
#
_symmetry.space_group_name_H-M   'P 1'
#
loop_
_entity.id
_entity.type
_entity.pdbx_description
1 polymer ?
#
loop_
_entity_poly.entity_id
_entity_poly.type
_entity_poly.pdbx_seq_one_letter_code
_entity_poly.pdbx_strand_id
1 'polypeptide(L)'
;MKAIVVTADKTLELAEVPTPQLRAGEVLVKVHATGVNRADLLQAAGYYPPPPGESEIMGLECAGEIVDTGDTDRQVGEKVACLLAGGGYAEYV
;
A
#
# COMPACT_ATOMS: atom_id res chain seq x y z
N MET A 1 8.95 -4.54 -6.69
CA MET A 1 7.87 -3.73 -7.28
C MET A 1 8.21 -2.25 -7.21
N LYS A 2 7.54 -1.46 -8.01
CA LYS A 2 7.67 0.01 -7.93
C LYS A 2 6.72 0.58 -6.89
N ALA A 3 7.22 1.55 -6.12
CA ALA A 3 6.44 2.26 -5.13
C ALA A 3 6.94 3.69 -5.00
N ILE A 4 6.09 4.56 -4.45
CA ILE A 4 6.48 5.91 -4.08
C ILE A 4 6.97 5.87 -2.64
N VAL A 5 8.21 6.28 -2.43
CA VAL A 5 8.83 6.32 -1.10
C VAL A 5 9.10 7.76 -0.68
N VAL A 6 9.13 7.99 0.63
CA VAL A 6 9.54 9.27 1.20
C VAL A 6 11.01 9.18 1.53
N THR A 7 11.81 10.08 0.96
CA THR A 7 13.26 10.11 1.20
C THR A 7 13.59 10.76 2.54
N ALA A 8 14.86 10.68 2.95
CA ALA A 8 15.34 11.35 4.16
C ALA A 8 15.11 12.87 4.09
N ASP A 9 15.13 13.46 2.90
CA ASP A 9 14.86 14.89 2.68
C ASP A 9 13.36 15.22 2.69
N LYS A 10 12.51 14.24 2.94
CA LYS A 10 11.04 14.38 2.89
C LYS A 10 10.52 14.73 1.50
N THR A 11 11.21 14.27 0.47
CA THR A 11 10.74 14.32 -0.92
C THR A 11 10.17 12.96 -1.33
N LEU A 12 9.36 12.96 -2.37
CA LEU A 12 8.78 11.73 -2.90
C LEU A 12 9.60 11.24 -4.07
N GLU A 13 9.81 9.93 -4.13
CA GLU A 13 10.64 9.30 -5.14
C GLU A 13 10.06 7.96 -5.56
N LEU A 14 10.12 7.66 -6.86
CA LEU A 14 9.79 6.32 -7.36
C LEU A 14 10.98 5.40 -7.12
N ALA A 15 10.75 4.29 -6.44
CA ALA A 15 11.81 3.36 -6.07
C ALA A 15 11.38 1.90 -6.27
N GLU A 16 12.37 1.03 -6.42
CA GLU A 16 12.14 -0.43 -6.36
C GLU A 16 12.19 -0.87 -4.90
N VAL A 17 11.15 -1.57 -4.49
CA VAL A 17 11.02 -2.11 -3.13
C VAL A 17 10.54 -3.57 -3.19
N PRO A 18 10.75 -4.36 -2.14
CA PRO A 18 10.21 -5.72 -2.10
C PRO A 18 8.68 -5.71 -2.20
N THR A 19 8.14 -6.69 -2.93
CA THR A 19 6.70 -6.94 -2.93
C THR A 19 6.27 -7.40 -1.54
N PRO A 20 5.13 -6.92 -1.01
CA PRO A 20 4.67 -7.32 0.31
C PRO A 20 4.50 -8.83 0.41
N GLN A 21 4.83 -9.38 1.57
CA GLN A 21 4.56 -10.77 1.91
C GLN A 21 3.27 -10.86 2.71
N LEU A 22 2.45 -11.86 2.40
CA LEU A 22 1.17 -12.05 3.07
C LEU A 22 1.37 -12.55 4.50
N ARG A 23 0.63 -11.93 5.41
CA ARG A 23 0.43 -12.43 6.78
C ARG A 23 -0.90 -13.17 6.84
N ALA A 24 -1.19 -13.82 7.97
CA ALA A 24 -2.44 -14.53 8.18
C ALA A 24 -3.63 -13.59 7.94
N GLY A 25 -4.62 -14.06 7.17
CA GLY A 25 -5.84 -13.31 6.87
C GLY A 25 -5.69 -12.24 5.80
N GLU A 26 -4.53 -12.12 5.18
CA GLU A 26 -4.27 -11.10 4.15
C GLU A 26 -4.34 -11.66 2.74
N VAL A 27 -4.64 -10.77 1.80
CA VAL A 27 -4.56 -11.04 0.36
C VAL A 27 -3.62 -10.04 -0.29
N LEU A 28 -3.02 -10.41 -1.40
CA LEU A 28 -2.21 -9.50 -2.20
C LEU A 28 -3.07 -8.91 -3.32
N VAL A 29 -3.12 -7.59 -3.38
CA VAL A 29 -3.89 -6.85 -4.36
C VAL A 29 -2.96 -6.16 -5.34
N LYS A 30 -3.21 -6.38 -6.65
CA LYS A 30 -2.59 -5.59 -7.71
C LYS A 30 -3.35 -4.28 -7.81
N VAL A 31 -2.69 -3.17 -7.50
CA VAL A 31 -3.31 -1.85 -7.45
C VAL A 31 -3.54 -1.33 -8.85
N HIS A 32 -4.79 -0.97 -9.15
CA HIS A 32 -5.16 -0.32 -10.42
C HIS A 32 -5.28 1.19 -10.24
N ALA A 33 -5.72 1.64 -9.07
CA ALA A 33 -5.87 3.05 -8.75
C ALA A 33 -5.71 3.26 -7.25
N THR A 34 -5.22 4.41 -6.87
CA THR A 34 -5.09 4.81 -5.48
C THR A 34 -5.67 6.21 -5.29
N GLY A 35 -6.09 6.54 -4.06
CA GLY A 35 -6.62 7.84 -3.74
C GLY A 35 -5.57 8.72 -3.08
N VAL A 36 -5.72 10.03 -3.21
CA VAL A 36 -4.88 11.02 -2.52
C VAL A 36 -5.67 11.62 -1.37
N ASN A 37 -5.08 11.60 -0.19
CA ASN A 37 -5.71 12.07 1.03
C ASN A 37 -4.82 13.09 1.75
N ARG A 38 -5.45 13.97 2.54
CA ARG A 38 -4.69 14.97 3.29
C ARG A 38 -3.66 14.35 4.23
N ALA A 39 -3.97 13.21 4.83
CA ALA A 39 -3.05 12.50 5.71
C ALA A 39 -1.73 12.13 5.01
N ASP A 40 -1.75 11.93 3.70
CA ASP A 40 -0.55 11.63 2.92
C ASP A 40 0.46 12.78 3.00
N LEU A 41 -0.03 14.02 2.93
CA LEU A 41 0.82 15.20 3.05
C LEU A 41 1.46 15.29 4.43
N LEU A 42 0.70 14.97 5.47
CA LEU A 42 1.21 14.95 6.84
C LEU A 42 2.23 13.84 7.04
N GLN A 43 1.99 12.67 6.50
CA GLN A 43 2.92 11.55 6.57
C GLN A 43 4.22 11.88 5.84
N ALA A 44 4.15 12.44 4.64
CA ALA A 44 5.33 12.84 3.87
C ALA A 44 6.17 13.87 4.62
N ALA A 45 5.54 14.77 5.35
CA ALA A 45 6.21 15.78 6.17
C ALA A 45 6.72 15.23 7.52
N GLY A 46 6.40 13.98 7.87
CA GLY A 46 6.83 13.35 9.11
C GLY A 46 5.92 13.57 10.30
N TYR A 47 4.74 14.14 10.10
CA TYR A 47 3.80 14.44 11.19
C TYR A 47 2.75 13.36 11.43
N TYR A 48 2.70 12.35 10.57
CA TYR A 48 1.72 11.27 10.68
C TYR A 48 2.39 9.94 10.34
N PRO A 49 3.22 9.40 11.27
CA PRO A 49 3.92 8.15 11.01
C PRO A 49 2.95 6.97 10.93
N PRO A 50 3.27 5.93 10.15
CA PRO A 50 2.45 4.73 10.12
C PRO A 50 2.46 4.03 11.48
N PRO A 51 1.36 3.31 11.83
CA PRO A 51 1.35 2.48 13.03
C PRO A 51 2.48 1.44 12.99
N PRO A 52 3.01 1.02 14.14
CA PRO A 52 4.03 -0.03 14.20
C PRO A 52 3.60 -1.30 13.46
N GLY A 53 4.49 -1.85 12.64
CA GLY A 53 4.22 -3.06 11.86
C GLY A 53 3.50 -2.82 10.54
N GLU A 54 3.04 -1.61 10.27
CA GLU A 54 2.41 -1.26 9.00
C GLU A 54 3.44 -0.74 7.99
N SER A 55 3.04 -0.71 6.71
CA SER A 55 3.90 -0.25 5.64
C SER A 55 4.31 1.21 5.82
N GLU A 56 5.57 1.51 5.55
CA GLU A 56 6.05 2.88 5.50
C GLU A 56 5.70 3.57 4.16
N ILE A 57 5.29 2.80 3.16
CA ILE A 57 4.77 3.35 1.92
C ILE A 57 3.44 4.02 2.22
N MET A 58 3.26 5.23 1.71
CA MET A 58 2.01 5.97 1.88
C MET A 58 0.86 5.37 1.07
N GLY A 59 -0.32 5.92 1.26
CA GLY A 59 -1.52 5.55 0.52
C GLY A 59 -2.51 4.78 1.39
N LEU A 60 -3.66 5.41 1.65
CA LEU A 60 -4.65 4.93 2.62
C LEU A 60 -5.83 4.24 1.97
N GLU A 61 -5.87 4.18 0.64
CA GLU A 61 -6.94 3.52 -0.10
C GLU A 61 -6.48 3.13 -1.48
N CYS A 62 -7.06 2.07 -2.00
CA CYS A 62 -6.84 1.68 -3.39
C CYS A 62 -8.01 0.88 -3.92
N ALA A 63 -8.02 0.70 -5.23
CA ALA A 63 -8.87 -0.26 -5.92
C ALA A 63 -7.97 -1.12 -6.80
N GLY A 64 -8.29 -2.40 -6.90
CA GLY A 64 -7.49 -3.32 -7.69
C GLY A 64 -8.11 -4.71 -7.72
N GLU A 65 -7.28 -5.69 -8.00
CA GLU A 65 -7.73 -7.09 -8.03
C GLU A 65 -6.81 -7.98 -7.20
N ILE A 66 -7.40 -8.99 -6.60
CA ILE A 66 -6.66 -9.98 -5.82
C ILE A 66 -5.85 -10.86 -6.76
N VAL A 67 -4.55 -10.96 -6.51
CA VAL A 67 -3.62 -11.80 -7.29
C VAL A 67 -3.06 -12.95 -6.47
N ASP A 68 -3.13 -12.88 -5.14
CA ASP A 68 -2.79 -13.97 -4.24
C ASP A 68 -3.75 -13.93 -3.05
N THR A 69 -4.40 -15.06 -2.79
CA THR A 69 -5.42 -15.18 -1.76
C THR A 69 -4.87 -15.58 -0.39
N GLY A 70 -3.58 -15.92 -0.31
CA GLY A 70 -2.98 -16.38 0.94
C GLY A 70 -3.74 -17.56 1.53
N ASP A 71 -4.05 -17.46 2.81
CA ASP A 71 -4.81 -18.46 3.55
C ASP A 71 -6.31 -18.12 3.67
N THR A 72 -6.80 -17.18 2.85
CA THR A 72 -8.20 -16.75 2.86
C THR A 72 -9.04 -17.57 1.89
N ASP A 73 -10.37 -17.45 2.01
CA ASP A 73 -11.33 -18.04 1.09
C ASP A 73 -11.75 -17.10 -0.05
N ARG A 74 -10.99 -16.01 -0.24
CA ARG A 74 -11.20 -15.08 -1.37
C ARG A 74 -10.74 -15.73 -2.67
N GLN A 75 -11.00 -15.06 -3.80
CA GLN A 75 -10.69 -15.62 -5.12
C GLN A 75 -9.75 -14.70 -5.90
N VAL A 76 -8.77 -15.31 -6.59
CA VAL A 76 -7.89 -14.61 -7.54
C VAL A 76 -8.75 -14.00 -8.65
N GLY A 77 -8.47 -12.73 -8.98
CA GLY A 77 -9.23 -11.97 -9.97
C GLY A 77 -10.39 -11.18 -9.39
N GLU A 78 -10.71 -11.37 -8.12
CA GLU A 78 -11.75 -10.59 -7.45
C GLU A 78 -11.36 -9.11 -7.42
N LYS A 79 -12.28 -8.24 -7.82
CA LYS A 79 -12.07 -6.79 -7.79
C LYS A 79 -12.48 -6.23 -6.45
N VAL A 80 -11.60 -5.42 -5.86
CA VAL A 80 -11.77 -4.94 -4.49
C VAL A 80 -11.41 -3.47 -4.37
N ALA A 81 -12.01 -2.82 -3.38
CA ALA A 81 -11.57 -1.54 -2.87
C ALA A 81 -11.05 -1.77 -1.46
N CYS A 82 -9.95 -1.11 -1.11
CA CYS A 82 -9.28 -1.34 0.16
C CYS A 82 -9.12 -0.05 0.93
N LEU A 83 -9.41 -0.10 2.23
CA LEU A 83 -9.02 0.91 3.19
C LEU A 83 -7.75 0.41 3.87
N LEU A 84 -6.69 1.21 3.84
CA LEU A 84 -5.36 0.79 4.22
C LEU A 84 -4.78 1.64 5.35
N ALA A 85 -3.88 1.05 6.14
CA ALA A 85 -3.03 1.81 7.06
C ALA A 85 -1.78 2.36 6.36
N GLY A 86 -1.55 1.97 5.13
CA GLY A 86 -0.44 2.37 4.27
C GLY A 86 -0.28 1.39 3.12
N GLY A 87 0.63 1.70 2.20
CA GLY A 87 0.98 0.79 1.12
C GLY A 87 0.30 1.06 -0.21
N GLY A 88 -0.65 2.00 -0.30
CA GLY A 88 -1.44 2.22 -1.51
C GLY A 88 -0.66 2.79 -2.69
N TYR A 89 0.42 3.53 -2.45
CA TYR A 89 1.23 4.11 -3.53
C TYR A 89 2.29 3.13 -4.03
N ALA A 90 1.85 1.95 -4.45
CA ALA A 90 2.69 0.88 -4.94
C ALA A 90 1.94 0.03 -5.95
N GLU A 91 2.65 -0.83 -6.66
CA GLU A 91 2.03 -1.74 -7.63
C GLU A 91 1.19 -2.83 -6.96
N TYR A 92 1.62 -3.27 -5.78
CA TYR A 92 0.93 -4.30 -4.99
C TYR A 92 0.81 -3.87 -3.53
N VAL A 93 -0.26 -4.28 -2.90
CA VAL A 93 -0.51 -4.03 -1.49
C VAL A 93 -1.20 -5.23 -0.84
#